data_3ec1c4055fd7880c53d2659ec6458fe5
#
_entry.id   3ec1c4055fd7880c53d2659ec6458fe5
#
_cell.length_a   1.000
_cell.length_b   1.000
_cell.length_c   1.000
_cell.angle_alpha   90.00
_cell.angle_beta   90.00
_cell.angle_gamma   90.00
#
_symmetry.space_group_name_H-M   'P 1'
#
loop_
_entity.id
_entity.type
_entity.pdbx_description
1 polymer ?
#
loop_
_entity_poly.entity_id
_entity_poly.type
_entity_poly.pdbx_seq_one_letter_code
_entity_poly.pdbx_strand_id
1 'polypeptide(L)'
;MNDIKKCFFTVAIIVASLPLARAASAPQSGTIVSEQSVNCGSKGGHKKSLDLLCQEYVVHAASTDYHVRQQKPGNQALVPVNSQVQFYLDKDKMKFKIDGKSYEYVVVSEAAVAAGSNGSGGL
;
A
#
# COMPACT_ATOMS: atom_id res chain seq x y z
N MET A 1 36.96 36.41 -52.23
CA MET A 1 36.03 35.31 -52.33
C MET A 1 35.88 34.71 -50.99
N ASN A 2 34.88 35.12 -50.32
CA ASN A 2 34.69 34.68 -48.96
C ASN A 2 33.64 33.64 -48.91
N ASP A 3 34.09 32.41 -48.98
CA ASP A 3 33.20 31.32 -48.75
C ASP A 3 32.88 31.25 -47.26
N ILE A 4 31.84 31.95 -46.92
CA ILE A 4 31.30 31.80 -45.59
C ILE A 4 30.58 30.46 -45.57
N LYS A 5 31.29 29.47 -45.15
CA LYS A 5 30.67 28.20 -44.86
C LYS A 5 29.82 28.40 -43.65
N LYS A 6 28.56 28.63 -43.86
CA LYS A 6 27.61 28.67 -42.78
C LYS A 6 27.50 27.26 -42.25
N CYS A 7 28.20 27.01 -41.20
CA CYS A 7 27.97 25.83 -40.41
C CYS A 7 26.62 25.99 -39.71
N PHE A 8 25.62 25.40 -40.30
CA PHE A 8 24.36 25.24 -39.64
C PHE A 8 24.56 24.15 -38.61
N PHE A 9 24.79 24.57 -37.40
CA PHE A 9 24.67 23.67 -36.28
C PHE A 9 23.19 23.44 -36.07
N THR A 10 22.71 22.39 -36.63
CA THR A 10 21.41 21.90 -36.30
C THR A 10 21.53 21.28 -34.91
N VAL A 11 21.21 22.08 -33.92
CA VAL A 11 21.09 21.55 -32.58
C VAL A 11 19.82 20.70 -32.61
N ALA A 12 19.99 19.41 -32.78
CA ALA A 12 18.90 18.48 -32.60
C ALA A 12 18.61 18.44 -31.10
N ILE A 13 17.61 19.17 -30.70
CA ILE A 13 17.09 19.06 -29.35
C ILE A 13 16.37 17.73 -29.31
N ILE A 14 17.07 16.73 -28.83
CA ILE A 14 16.46 15.46 -28.54
C ILE A 14 15.67 15.69 -27.25
N VAL A 15 14.41 16.02 -27.41
CA VAL A 15 13.50 16.01 -26.27
C VAL A 15 13.30 14.53 -25.94
N ALA A 16 14.09 14.06 -25.01
CA ALA A 16 13.85 12.77 -24.43
C ALA A 16 12.55 12.88 -23.65
N SER A 17 11.46 12.56 -24.29
CA SER A 17 10.21 12.38 -23.57
C SER A 17 10.38 11.12 -22.75
N LEU A 18 10.72 11.32 -21.50
CA LEU A 18 10.67 10.23 -20.53
C LEU A 18 9.22 9.78 -20.47
N PRO A 19 8.94 8.53 -20.79
CA PRO A 19 7.60 8.04 -20.56
C PRO A 19 7.36 8.16 -19.07
N LEU A 20 6.37 8.95 -18.71
CA LEU A 20 5.81 8.87 -17.38
C LEU A 20 5.18 7.49 -17.28
N ALA A 21 6.01 6.50 -17.11
CA ALA A 21 5.52 5.23 -16.68
C ALA A 21 4.91 5.51 -15.31
N ARG A 22 3.60 5.48 -15.27
CA ARG A 22 2.93 5.32 -14.01
C ARG A 22 3.29 3.94 -13.53
N ALA A 23 4.47 3.84 -13.01
CA ALA A 23 4.84 2.69 -12.27
C ALA A 23 3.80 2.51 -11.19
N ALA A 24 3.33 1.28 -11.02
CA ALA A 24 2.74 0.89 -9.79
C ALA A 24 3.53 1.56 -8.68
N SER A 25 2.83 2.10 -7.70
CA SER A 25 3.46 2.85 -6.63
C SER A 25 4.72 2.13 -6.16
N ALA A 26 5.77 2.88 -5.96
CA ALA A 26 7.03 2.34 -5.48
C ALA A 26 6.79 1.58 -4.17
N PRO A 27 7.50 0.49 -3.93
CA PRO A 27 7.39 -0.22 -2.66
C PRO A 27 7.67 0.71 -1.48
N GLN A 28 6.87 0.58 -0.45
CA GLN A 28 7.01 1.33 0.78
C GLN A 28 7.32 0.36 1.92
N SER A 29 8.06 0.83 2.90
CA SER A 29 8.30 0.05 4.10
C SER A 29 7.29 0.42 5.16
N GLY A 30 6.77 -0.57 5.85
CA GLY A 30 5.82 -0.36 6.91
C GLY A 30 5.97 -1.41 8.00
N THR A 31 5.29 -1.18 9.10
CA THR A 31 5.27 -2.09 10.24
C THR A 31 3.83 -2.42 10.59
N ILE A 32 3.56 -3.69 10.81
CA ILE A 32 2.27 -4.14 11.30
C ILE A 32 2.20 -3.78 12.79
N VAL A 33 1.35 -2.84 13.16
CA VAL A 33 1.31 -2.37 14.54
C VAL A 33 0.13 -2.91 15.33
N SER A 34 -0.88 -3.43 14.68
CA SER A 34 -1.99 -4.06 15.36
C SER A 34 -2.71 -5.06 14.47
N GLU A 35 -3.42 -5.96 15.10
CA GLU A 35 -4.21 -6.98 14.44
C GLU A 35 -5.49 -7.17 15.23
N GLN A 36 -6.61 -7.32 14.55
CA GLN A 36 -7.88 -7.66 15.17
C GLN A 36 -8.77 -8.42 14.20
N SER A 37 -9.66 -9.20 14.76
CA SER A 37 -10.68 -9.87 13.97
C SER A 37 -11.93 -9.00 13.92
N VAL A 38 -12.47 -8.80 12.74
CA VAL A 38 -13.66 -7.99 12.54
C VAL A 38 -14.69 -8.79 11.77
N ASN A 39 -15.95 -8.49 12.02
CA ASN A 39 -17.03 -9.12 11.27
C ASN A 39 -17.00 -8.60 9.84
N CYS A 40 -16.91 -9.49 8.87
CA CYS A 40 -16.90 -9.10 7.47
C CYS A 40 -17.99 -9.82 6.66
N GLY A 41 -18.98 -10.34 7.33
CA GLY A 41 -20.10 -10.97 6.65
C GLY A 41 -20.74 -12.03 7.52
N SER A 42 -21.74 -12.68 6.97
CA SER A 42 -22.38 -13.79 7.64
C SER A 42 -22.65 -14.88 6.64
N LYS A 43 -22.59 -16.12 7.11
CA LYS A 43 -22.91 -17.30 6.33
C LYS A 43 -23.93 -18.07 7.11
N GLY A 44 -25.01 -18.48 6.46
CA GLY A 44 -25.96 -19.34 7.14
C GLY A 44 -27.26 -19.43 6.42
N GLY A 45 -28.02 -20.48 6.79
CA GLY A 45 -29.35 -20.70 6.33
C GLY A 45 -30.37 -20.11 7.29
N HIS A 46 -31.59 -20.54 7.15
CA HIS A 46 -32.72 -19.96 7.86
C HIS A 46 -32.67 -20.08 9.39
N LYS A 47 -31.87 -20.97 9.94
CA LYS A 47 -31.88 -21.23 11.38
C LYS A 47 -30.66 -20.77 12.15
N LYS A 48 -29.53 -20.62 11.48
CA LYS A 48 -28.29 -20.20 12.14
C LYS A 48 -27.48 -19.39 11.17
N SER A 49 -27.14 -18.17 11.55
CA SER A 49 -26.14 -17.40 10.85
C SER A 49 -24.86 -17.46 11.65
N LEU A 50 -23.75 -17.65 10.93
CA LEU A 50 -22.43 -17.59 11.51
C LEU A 50 -21.77 -16.31 11.05
N ASP A 51 -21.24 -15.56 12.00
CA ASP A 51 -20.45 -14.39 11.65
C ASP A 51 -19.15 -14.85 11.03
N LEU A 52 -18.82 -14.25 9.91
CA LEU A 52 -17.55 -14.51 9.25
C LEU A 52 -16.58 -13.42 9.68
N LEU A 53 -15.42 -13.86 10.11
CA LEU A 53 -14.40 -12.95 10.60
C LEU A 53 -13.30 -12.79 9.59
N CYS A 54 -12.91 -11.56 9.37
CA CYS A 54 -11.73 -11.20 8.61
C CYS A 54 -10.68 -10.61 9.54
N GLN A 55 -9.43 -10.80 9.21
CA GLN A 55 -8.36 -10.14 9.94
C GLN A 55 -8.18 -8.73 9.41
N GLU A 56 -8.07 -7.80 10.32
CA GLU A 56 -7.78 -6.41 10.02
C GLU A 56 -6.46 -6.03 10.69
N TYR A 57 -5.62 -5.35 9.93
CA TYR A 57 -4.31 -4.94 10.41
C TYR A 57 -4.18 -3.43 10.29
N VAL A 58 -3.35 -2.86 11.15
CA VAL A 58 -2.90 -1.49 10.96
C VAL A 58 -1.44 -1.55 10.55
N VAL A 59 -1.14 -0.98 9.39
CA VAL A 59 0.21 -0.88 8.86
C VAL A 59 0.66 0.56 9.00
N HIS A 60 1.68 0.77 9.79
CA HIS A 60 2.25 2.10 9.99
C HIS A 60 3.39 2.29 8.99
N ALA A 61 3.29 3.29 8.14
CA ALA A 61 4.31 3.57 7.13
C ALA A 61 4.52 5.08 7.03
N ALA A 62 5.73 5.52 7.27
CA ALA A 62 6.08 6.93 7.27
C ALA A 62 5.13 7.71 8.20
N SER A 63 4.28 8.53 7.68
CA SER A 63 3.35 9.34 8.46
C SER A 63 1.90 8.90 8.30
N THR A 64 1.68 7.68 7.84
CA THR A 64 0.31 7.21 7.56
C THR A 64 0.08 5.85 8.21
N ASP A 65 -1.08 5.71 8.83
CA ASP A 65 -1.56 4.42 9.29
C ASP A 65 -2.61 3.92 8.32
N TYR A 66 -2.37 2.76 7.74
CA TYR A 66 -3.30 2.11 6.84
C TYR A 66 -4.05 1.03 7.59
N HIS A 67 -5.37 1.11 7.59
CA HIS A 67 -6.20 0.02 8.09
C HIS A 67 -6.53 -0.88 6.91
N VAL A 68 -6.05 -2.10 6.96
CA VAL A 68 -6.23 -3.06 5.86
C VAL A 68 -6.92 -4.31 6.39
N ARG A 69 -7.74 -4.91 5.54
CA ARG A 69 -8.57 -6.04 5.93
C ARG A 69 -8.54 -7.12 4.85
N GLN A 70 -8.66 -8.37 5.27
CA GLN A 70 -8.84 -9.47 4.32
C GLN A 70 -10.04 -9.20 3.44
N GLN A 71 -9.91 -9.54 2.16
CA GLN A 71 -11.01 -9.36 1.22
C GLN A 71 -12.14 -10.35 1.49
N LYS A 72 -11.78 -11.53 1.95
CA LYS A 72 -12.72 -12.61 2.23
C LYS A 72 -12.29 -13.31 3.50
N PRO A 73 -13.24 -13.83 4.27
CA PRO A 73 -12.90 -14.73 5.36
C PRO A 73 -12.13 -15.92 4.82
N GLY A 74 -11.14 -16.35 5.54
CA GLY A 74 -10.34 -17.49 5.09
C GLY A 74 -9.36 -17.94 6.15
N ASN A 75 -8.71 -19.05 5.86
CA ASN A 75 -7.74 -19.64 6.77
C ASN A 75 -6.32 -19.15 6.48
N GLN A 76 -6.19 -17.94 6.01
CA GLN A 76 -4.89 -17.37 5.74
C GLN A 76 -4.11 -17.23 7.05
N ALA A 77 -2.81 -17.54 7.01
CA ALA A 77 -1.98 -17.41 8.19
C ALA A 77 -1.95 -15.96 8.66
N LEU A 78 -1.97 -15.79 9.98
CA LEU A 78 -1.90 -14.47 10.56
C LEU A 78 -0.53 -13.85 10.35
N VAL A 79 -0.52 -12.55 10.12
CA VAL A 79 0.71 -11.80 10.03
C VAL A 79 1.07 -11.32 11.45
N PRO A 80 2.26 -11.65 11.95
CA PRO A 80 2.62 -11.25 13.30
C PRO A 80 2.68 -9.73 13.46
N VAL A 81 2.19 -9.24 14.60
CA VAL A 81 2.36 -7.84 14.96
C VAL A 81 3.84 -7.54 15.12
N ASN A 82 4.24 -6.33 14.78
CA ASN A 82 5.62 -5.86 14.73
C ASN A 82 6.43 -6.38 13.55
N SER A 83 5.81 -7.09 12.63
CA SER A 83 6.48 -7.48 11.39
C SER A 83 6.73 -6.26 10.52
N GLN A 84 7.91 -6.21 9.93
CA GLN A 84 8.22 -5.20 8.93
C GLN A 84 7.89 -5.78 7.56
N VAL A 85 7.20 -4.99 6.76
CA VAL A 85 6.76 -5.40 5.44
C VAL A 85 7.13 -4.35 4.42
N GLN A 86 7.42 -4.80 3.21
CA GLN A 86 7.48 -3.93 2.07
C GLN A 86 6.22 -4.14 1.27
N PHE A 87 5.48 -3.08 1.08
CA PHE A 87 4.19 -3.17 0.41
C PHE A 87 4.10 -2.15 -0.71
N TYR A 88 3.17 -2.40 -1.59
CA TYR A 88 2.78 -1.41 -2.59
C TYR A 88 1.26 -1.33 -2.65
N LEU A 89 0.79 -0.16 -3.01
CA LEU A 89 -0.63 0.10 -3.11
C LEU A 89 -1.05 0.01 -4.58
N ASP A 90 -2.13 -0.72 -4.81
CA ASP A 90 -2.73 -0.85 -6.13
C ASP A 90 -4.20 -0.53 -5.97
N LYS A 91 -4.59 0.70 -6.32
CA LYS A 91 -5.94 1.21 -6.07
C LYS A 91 -6.27 1.16 -4.59
N ASP A 92 -7.26 0.35 -4.21
CA ASP A 92 -7.68 0.20 -2.82
C ASP A 92 -7.07 -1.03 -2.16
N LYS A 93 -6.05 -1.60 -2.75
CA LYS A 93 -5.44 -2.83 -2.23
C LYS A 93 -4.01 -2.60 -1.82
N MET A 94 -3.63 -3.25 -0.74
CA MET A 94 -2.24 -3.30 -0.28
C MET A 94 -1.71 -4.70 -0.51
N LYS A 95 -0.59 -4.78 -1.20
CA LYS A 95 0.05 -6.05 -1.53
C LYS A 95 1.44 -6.11 -0.93
N PHE A 96 1.76 -7.19 -0.27
CA PHE A 96 3.09 -7.41 0.28
C PHE A 96 3.42 -8.88 0.33
N LYS A 97 4.70 -9.18 0.56
CA LYS A 97 5.18 -10.54 0.70
C LYS A 97 5.89 -10.71 2.03
N ILE A 98 5.65 -11.83 2.67
CA ILE A 98 6.34 -12.22 3.89
C ILE A 98 6.77 -13.68 3.70
N ASP A 99 8.06 -13.93 3.85
CA ASP A 99 8.62 -15.27 3.73
C ASP A 99 8.20 -16.00 2.45
N GLY A 100 8.16 -15.25 1.35
CA GLY A 100 7.79 -15.82 0.06
C GLY A 100 6.30 -15.93 -0.20
N LYS A 101 5.47 -15.66 0.80
CA LYS A 101 4.02 -15.69 0.63
C LYS A 101 3.50 -14.31 0.28
N SER A 102 2.60 -14.25 -0.68
CA SER A 102 1.95 -13.01 -1.10
C SER A 102 0.67 -12.78 -0.33
N TYR A 103 0.50 -11.57 0.14
CA TYR A 103 -0.70 -11.15 0.86
C TYR A 103 -1.32 -9.97 0.13
N GLU A 104 -2.63 -9.95 0.09
CA GLU A 104 -3.38 -8.86 -0.52
C GLU A 104 -4.56 -8.52 0.37
N TYR A 105 -4.62 -7.27 0.79
CA TYR A 105 -5.66 -6.76 1.66
C TYR A 105 -6.31 -5.54 1.06
N VAL A 106 -7.55 -5.27 1.47
CA VAL A 106 -8.25 -4.05 1.07
C VAL A 106 -7.92 -2.96 2.07
N VAL A 107 -7.54 -1.80 1.57
CA VAL A 107 -7.35 -0.62 2.41
C VAL A 107 -8.72 -0.04 2.74
N VAL A 108 -9.12 -0.14 3.99
CA VAL A 108 -10.42 0.35 4.42
C VAL A 108 -10.38 1.78 4.91
N SER A 109 -9.22 2.22 5.38
CA SER A 109 -9.03 3.62 5.76
C SER A 109 -7.55 3.97 5.85
N GLU A 110 -7.27 5.25 5.76
CA GLU A 110 -5.94 5.81 5.96
C GLU A 110 -6.05 6.96 6.94
N ALA A 111 -5.11 7.05 7.85
CA ALA A 111 -5.05 8.13 8.81
C ALA A 111 -3.64 8.69 8.85
N ALA A 112 -3.53 10.00 8.67
CA ALA A 112 -2.24 10.64 8.81
C ALA A 112 -1.85 10.67 10.29
N VAL A 113 -0.65 10.21 10.59
CA VAL A 113 -0.10 10.33 11.92
C VAL A 113 0.63 11.67 11.97
N ALA A 114 0.19 12.54 12.82
CA ALA A 114 0.82 13.84 12.95
C ALA A 114 2.25 13.66 13.42
N ALA A 115 3.18 14.20 12.66
CA ALA A 115 4.58 14.12 13.04
C ALA A 115 4.80 14.78 14.40
N GLY A 116 5.45 14.07 15.28
CA GLY A 116 5.75 14.61 16.59
C GLY A 116 4.60 14.60 17.58
N SER A 117 3.47 14.18 17.17
CA SER A 117 2.38 14.15 18.12
C SER A 117 2.50 13.02 19.09
N ASN A 118 3.49 12.27 18.99
CA ASN A 118 3.82 11.34 19.98
C ASN A 118 2.81 11.07 20.96
N GLY A 119 1.77 10.72 20.59
CA GLY A 119 0.86 10.33 21.53
C GLY A 119 0.59 11.32 22.55
N SER A 120 1.27 12.28 22.48
CA SER A 120 0.97 13.19 23.36
C SER A 120 -0.39 13.40 23.50
N GLY A 121 -0.92 12.81 22.72
CA GLY A 121 -2.17 12.70 23.03
C GLY A 121 -2.50 13.06 24.34
N GLY A 122 -1.76 13.10 24.78
CA GLY A 122 -2.13 13.40 25.90
C GLY A 122 -3.10 14.31 26.20
N LEU A 123 -3.08 14.34 26.06
CA LEU A 123 -3.65 14.85 26.74
C LEU A 123 -4.04 14.62 27.47
#